data_8346bc368b4c9a4dbdac117f8c3403cd
#
_entry.id   8346bc368b4c9a4dbdac117f8c3403cd
#
_cell.length_a   1.000
_cell.length_b   1.000
_cell.length_c   1.000
_cell.angle_alpha   90.00
_cell.angle_beta   90.00
_cell.angle_gamma   90.00
#
_symmetry.space_group_name_H-M   'P 1'
#
loop_
_entity.id
_entity.type
_entity.pdbx_description
1 polymer ?
#
loop_
_entity_poly.entity_id
_entity_poly.type
_entity_poly.pdbx_seq_one_letter_code
_entity_poly.pdbx_strand_id
1 'polypeptide(L)'
;VCTNTNEAIEACERIFIKKEFNQENNKVVIEEFIEGKELSFFTITDGNEYLNIGSAQDYKRVGNNDTGPNTGGMGTISPAPILDNNLDMIIQDQIVKKTIEGLKHDNIAFQGVIFFGIIVNEHNQPYLLEYNTRFGDPEIQSISLRIKSDFLSLLHSTATKNLKYANIELFENKKSICLILATKGYPGDYPKNTEIRNLSELKNNDEFYIFHAATKLINNKVFSNGGRVLSIVVRGDNYLECRNKVYEIADIIDWPEKYYRSDIGANI
;
A
#
# COMPACT_ATOMS: atom_id res chain seq x y z
N VAL A 1 -15.49 12.38 2.46
CA VAL A 1 -16.63 12.41 1.52
C VAL A 1 -17.76 13.15 2.20
N CYS A 2 -18.33 14.12 1.50
CA CYS A 2 -19.52 14.86 1.94
C CYS A 2 -20.69 14.49 1.02
N THR A 3 -21.81 14.10 1.61
CA THR A 3 -22.99 13.66 0.85
C THR A 3 -23.95 14.81 0.56
N ASN A 4 -23.75 15.96 1.21
CA ASN A 4 -24.58 17.16 1.05
C ASN A 4 -23.78 18.42 1.41
N THR A 5 -24.36 19.58 1.07
CA THR A 5 -23.73 20.89 1.28
C THR A 5 -23.45 21.20 2.76
N ASN A 6 -24.29 20.77 3.69
CA ASN A 6 -24.08 21.04 5.12
C ASN A 6 -22.85 20.31 5.65
N GLU A 7 -22.67 19.04 5.28
CA GLU A 7 -21.46 18.29 5.62
C GLU A 7 -20.19 18.92 5.02
N ALA A 8 -20.28 19.47 3.80
CA ALA A 8 -19.16 20.16 3.19
C ALA A 8 -18.80 21.46 3.95
N ILE A 9 -19.83 22.23 4.39
CA ILE A 9 -19.64 23.43 5.20
C ILE A 9 -18.99 23.06 6.54
N GLU A 10 -19.53 22.06 7.24
CA GLU A 10 -18.97 21.58 8.51
C GLU A 10 -17.50 21.13 8.35
N ALA A 11 -17.18 20.41 7.28
CA ALA A 11 -15.81 20.01 6.98
C ALA A 11 -14.89 21.24 6.79
N CYS A 12 -15.34 22.24 6.05
CA CYS A 12 -14.60 23.51 5.88
C CYS A 12 -14.42 24.24 7.22
N GLU A 13 -15.44 24.31 8.06
CA GLU A 13 -15.35 24.93 9.40
C GLU A 13 -14.34 24.20 10.28
N ARG A 14 -14.32 22.87 10.27
CA ARG A 14 -13.33 22.07 11.00
C ARG A 14 -11.90 22.37 10.56
N ILE A 15 -11.69 22.50 9.25
CA ILE A 15 -10.37 22.73 8.67
C ILE A 15 -9.92 24.17 8.88
N PHE A 16 -10.75 25.16 8.49
CA PHE A 16 -10.34 26.57 8.43
C PHE A 16 -10.51 27.31 9.76
N ILE A 17 -11.58 27.02 10.52
CA ILE A 17 -11.93 27.74 11.74
C ILE A 17 -11.39 27.01 12.97
N LYS A 18 -11.70 25.72 13.11
CA LYS A 18 -11.29 24.91 14.28
C LYS A 18 -9.83 24.44 14.17
N LYS A 19 -9.20 24.54 12.98
CA LYS A 19 -7.80 24.16 12.72
C LYS A 19 -7.45 22.75 13.21
N GLU A 20 -8.36 21.80 13.06
CA GLU A 20 -8.20 20.42 13.56
C GLU A 20 -6.91 19.74 13.04
N PHE A 21 -6.37 20.16 11.91
CA PHE A 21 -5.17 19.59 11.28
C PHE A 21 -3.88 20.41 11.45
N ASN A 22 -3.88 21.44 12.31
CA ASN A 22 -2.72 22.27 12.69
C ASN A 22 -1.87 22.80 11.49
N GLN A 23 -2.49 23.11 10.35
CA GLN A 23 -1.80 23.62 9.18
C GLN A 23 -1.89 25.16 9.12
N GLU A 24 -0.75 25.83 8.93
CA GLU A 24 -0.70 27.30 8.81
C GLU A 24 -1.30 27.82 7.50
N ASN A 25 -1.25 27.01 6.41
CA ASN A 25 -1.81 27.35 5.11
C ASN A 25 -2.88 26.32 4.71
N ASN A 26 -4.11 26.56 5.13
CA ASN A 26 -5.22 25.67 4.80
C ASN A 26 -5.67 25.91 3.36
N LYS A 27 -5.29 24.98 2.48
CA LYS A 27 -5.91 24.81 1.17
C LYS A 27 -6.71 23.53 1.18
N VAL A 28 -7.88 23.58 0.57
CA VAL A 28 -8.77 22.41 0.42
C VAL A 28 -8.99 22.20 -1.07
N VAL A 29 -8.86 20.97 -1.50
CA VAL A 29 -9.28 20.54 -2.83
C VAL A 29 -10.70 19.98 -2.70
N ILE A 30 -11.60 20.44 -3.56
CA ILE A 30 -12.96 19.91 -3.68
C ILE A 30 -13.02 19.18 -5.01
N GLU A 31 -13.27 17.89 -4.92
CA GLU A 31 -13.27 16.99 -6.07
C GLU A 31 -14.63 16.33 -6.24
N GLU A 32 -14.92 15.91 -7.46
CA GLU A 32 -16.06 15.05 -7.75
C GLU A 32 -15.92 13.73 -6.97
N PHE A 33 -17.04 13.28 -6.38
CA PHE A 33 -17.07 11.93 -5.78
C PHE A 33 -17.26 10.91 -6.90
N ILE A 34 -16.28 10.02 -7.04
CA ILE A 34 -16.32 8.92 -8.00
C ILE A 34 -16.57 7.62 -7.24
N GLU A 35 -17.63 6.92 -7.59
CA GLU A 35 -17.91 5.59 -7.07
C GLU A 35 -17.12 4.55 -7.86
N GLY A 36 -16.42 3.63 -7.15
CA GLY A 36 -15.60 2.63 -7.81
C GLY A 36 -14.76 1.81 -6.86
N LYS A 37 -13.87 1.01 -7.45
CA LYS A 37 -12.89 0.20 -6.71
C LYS A 37 -11.52 0.84 -6.80
N GLU A 38 -10.90 1.04 -5.65
CA GLU A 38 -9.54 1.60 -5.58
C GLU A 38 -8.49 0.54 -5.90
N LEU A 39 -7.43 0.97 -6.57
CA LEU A 39 -6.21 0.22 -6.75
C LEU A 39 -4.98 1.15 -6.63
N SER A 40 -3.88 0.59 -6.17
CA SER A 40 -2.57 1.22 -6.11
C SER A 40 -1.73 0.74 -7.28
N PHE A 41 -1.24 1.67 -8.11
CA PHE A 41 -0.39 1.36 -9.26
C PHE A 41 0.97 2.03 -9.09
N PHE A 42 2.06 1.30 -9.32
CA PHE A 42 3.39 1.78 -9.01
C PHE A 42 4.30 1.81 -10.22
N THR A 43 4.95 2.94 -10.39
CA THR A 43 5.92 3.18 -11.44
C THR A 43 7.20 3.74 -10.84
N ILE A 44 8.34 3.32 -11.35
CA ILE A 44 9.64 3.88 -11.04
C ILE A 44 10.15 4.64 -12.26
N THR A 45 10.73 5.83 -12.07
CA THR A 45 11.24 6.67 -13.17
C THR A 45 12.57 7.30 -12.82
N ASP A 46 13.43 7.44 -13.81
CA ASP A 46 14.68 8.20 -13.72
C ASP A 46 14.57 9.64 -14.27
N GLY A 47 13.34 10.05 -14.60
CA GLY A 47 13.02 11.33 -15.22
C GLY A 47 12.97 11.29 -16.75
N ASN A 48 13.54 10.26 -17.38
CA ASN A 48 13.50 10.04 -18.83
C ASN A 48 12.68 8.81 -19.18
N GLU A 49 12.99 7.70 -18.57
CA GLU A 49 12.33 6.42 -18.74
C GLU A 49 11.50 6.08 -17.51
N TYR A 50 10.59 5.12 -17.65
CA TYR A 50 9.84 4.57 -16.53
C TYR A 50 9.57 3.08 -16.70
N LEU A 51 9.42 2.38 -15.59
CA LEU A 51 9.02 0.98 -15.53
C LEU A 51 7.91 0.80 -14.49
N ASN A 52 6.89 0.03 -14.85
CA ASN A 52 5.84 -0.33 -13.92
C ASN A 52 6.31 -1.51 -13.07
N ILE A 53 6.24 -1.36 -11.75
CA ILE A 53 6.73 -2.37 -10.81
C ILE A 53 5.62 -3.24 -10.22
N GLY A 54 4.36 -2.89 -10.49
CA GLY A 54 3.22 -3.69 -10.10
C GLY A 54 2.06 -2.88 -9.55
N SER A 55 1.05 -3.61 -9.11
CA SER A 55 -0.16 -3.07 -8.51
C SER A 55 -0.52 -3.80 -7.24
N ALA A 56 -1.32 -3.15 -6.39
CA ALA A 56 -1.90 -3.74 -5.20
C ALA A 56 -3.29 -3.18 -4.94
N GLN A 57 -4.09 -3.89 -4.18
CA GLN A 57 -5.32 -3.39 -3.58
C GLN A 57 -5.13 -3.33 -2.07
N ASP A 58 -5.34 -2.15 -1.50
CA ASP A 58 -5.20 -1.90 -0.06
C ASP A 58 -6.54 -2.03 0.67
N TYR A 59 -6.48 -2.45 1.92
CA TYR A 59 -7.59 -2.52 2.87
C TYR A 59 -7.41 -1.42 3.92
N LYS A 60 -7.93 -0.22 3.64
CA LYS A 60 -7.67 1.00 4.42
C LYS A 60 -8.39 1.07 5.75
N ARG A 61 -9.56 0.43 5.89
CA ARG A 61 -10.34 0.48 7.13
C ARG A 61 -9.78 -0.46 8.17
N VAL A 62 -9.86 -0.06 9.45
CA VAL A 62 -9.31 -0.85 10.55
C VAL A 62 -10.07 -2.15 10.78
N GLY A 63 -11.38 -2.17 10.61
CA GLY A 63 -12.22 -3.32 10.89
C GLY A 63 -12.60 -4.14 9.68
N ASN A 64 -13.02 -5.38 9.93
CA ASN A 64 -13.55 -6.26 8.90
C ASN A 64 -14.73 -5.62 8.14
N ASN A 65 -14.93 -6.04 6.88
CA ASN A 65 -15.97 -5.50 5.99
C ASN A 65 -15.87 -3.97 5.84
N ASP A 66 -14.64 -3.46 5.83
CA ASP A 66 -14.33 -2.03 5.67
C ASP A 66 -15.07 -1.12 6.64
N THR A 67 -15.08 -1.51 7.91
CA THR A 67 -15.69 -0.74 9.00
C THR A 67 -14.66 0.04 9.81
N GLY A 68 -15.12 1.07 10.53
CA GLY A 68 -14.29 1.88 11.41
C GLY A 68 -13.48 2.95 10.65
N PRO A 69 -12.52 3.60 11.31
CA PRO A 69 -11.71 4.67 10.73
C PRO A 69 -10.74 4.17 9.67
N ASN A 70 -10.30 5.10 8.80
CA ASN A 70 -9.18 4.86 7.90
C ASN A 70 -7.87 4.69 8.68
N THR A 71 -6.97 3.89 8.12
CA THR A 71 -5.63 3.61 8.64
C THR A 71 -4.58 3.85 7.56
N GLY A 72 -3.33 3.54 7.84
CA GLY A 72 -2.28 3.45 6.83
C GLY A 72 -2.32 2.16 5.99
N GLY A 73 -3.37 1.34 6.10
CA GLY A 73 -3.51 0.03 5.46
C GLY A 73 -3.40 -1.12 6.47
N MET A 74 -4.37 -2.02 6.44
CA MET A 74 -4.44 -3.22 7.29
C MET A 74 -4.02 -4.50 6.56
N GLY A 75 -3.76 -4.40 5.28
CA GLY A 75 -3.26 -5.45 4.43
C GLY A 75 -3.42 -5.11 2.96
N THR A 76 -2.72 -5.83 2.11
CA THR A 76 -2.76 -5.64 0.66
C THR A 76 -2.72 -6.97 -0.07
N ILE A 77 -3.25 -6.96 -1.27
CA ILE A 77 -3.18 -8.08 -2.22
C ILE A 77 -2.52 -7.60 -3.52
N SER A 78 -1.65 -8.39 -4.10
CA SER A 78 -0.94 -8.08 -5.36
C SER A 78 -0.90 -9.29 -6.29
N PRO A 79 -1.16 -9.10 -7.63
CA PRO A 79 -1.62 -7.85 -8.24
C PRO A 79 -3.01 -7.46 -7.72
N ALA A 80 -3.45 -6.22 -7.97
CA ALA A 80 -4.83 -5.84 -7.68
C ALA A 80 -5.79 -6.70 -8.51
N PRO A 81 -6.80 -7.39 -7.91
CA PRO A 81 -7.65 -8.35 -8.65
C PRO A 81 -8.47 -7.73 -9.77
N ILE A 82 -8.76 -6.44 -9.67
CA ILE A 82 -9.48 -5.69 -10.70
C ILE A 82 -8.63 -5.41 -11.94
N LEU A 83 -7.30 -5.46 -11.82
CA LEU A 83 -6.38 -5.11 -12.91
C LEU A 83 -6.26 -6.27 -13.90
N ASP A 84 -6.93 -6.17 -15.01
CA ASP A 84 -6.73 -6.99 -16.19
C ASP A 84 -5.77 -6.31 -17.20
N ASN A 85 -5.42 -7.01 -18.25
CA ASN A 85 -4.50 -6.49 -19.28
C ASN A 85 -5.04 -5.26 -20.00
N ASN A 86 -6.35 -5.14 -20.18
CA ASN A 86 -6.96 -3.99 -20.85
C ASN A 86 -6.92 -2.75 -19.95
N LEU A 87 -7.30 -2.90 -18.69
CA LEU A 87 -7.23 -1.83 -17.69
C LEU A 87 -5.79 -1.37 -17.46
N ASP A 88 -4.84 -2.32 -17.40
CA ASP A 88 -3.42 -2.00 -17.30
C ASP A 88 -2.94 -1.11 -18.45
N MET A 89 -3.27 -1.46 -19.71
CA MET A 89 -2.94 -0.62 -20.87
C MET A 89 -3.57 0.77 -20.80
N ILE A 90 -4.83 0.87 -20.38
CA ILE A 90 -5.51 2.15 -20.23
C ILE A 90 -4.82 3.02 -19.17
N ILE A 91 -4.49 2.47 -18.01
CA ILE A 91 -3.78 3.16 -16.92
C ILE A 91 -2.42 3.65 -17.41
N GLN A 92 -1.67 2.79 -18.09
CA GLN A 92 -0.35 3.15 -18.63
C GLN A 92 -0.43 4.30 -19.64
N ASP A 93 -1.35 4.25 -20.59
CA ASP A 93 -1.46 5.28 -21.63
C ASP A 93 -2.10 6.58 -21.13
N GLN A 94 -3.18 6.48 -20.36
CA GLN A 94 -3.97 7.65 -19.98
C GLN A 94 -3.50 8.33 -18.69
N ILE A 95 -2.82 7.63 -17.80
CA ILE A 95 -2.38 8.16 -16.51
C ILE A 95 -0.86 8.20 -16.43
N VAL A 96 -0.18 7.06 -16.50
CA VAL A 96 1.27 7.00 -16.24
C VAL A 96 2.05 7.79 -17.28
N LYS A 97 1.85 7.49 -18.56
CA LYS A 97 2.55 8.15 -19.66
C LYS A 97 2.30 9.66 -19.66
N LYS A 98 1.04 10.08 -19.51
CA LYS A 98 0.70 11.50 -19.45
C LYS A 98 1.33 12.21 -18.25
N THR A 99 1.45 11.53 -17.11
CA THR A 99 2.13 12.08 -15.94
C THR A 99 3.62 12.30 -16.24
N ILE A 100 4.30 11.29 -16.79
CA ILE A 100 5.73 11.40 -17.12
C ILE A 100 5.99 12.48 -18.18
N GLU A 101 5.15 12.54 -19.22
CA GLU A 101 5.22 13.58 -20.25
C GLU A 101 4.92 14.98 -19.67
N GLY A 102 3.92 15.10 -18.79
CA GLY A 102 3.60 16.35 -18.09
C GLY A 102 4.73 16.85 -17.22
N LEU A 103 5.36 15.98 -16.42
CA LEU A 103 6.54 16.34 -15.62
C LEU A 103 7.67 16.89 -16.50
N LYS A 104 7.93 16.27 -17.65
CA LYS A 104 8.93 16.75 -18.63
C LYS A 104 8.55 18.09 -19.23
N HIS A 105 7.30 18.23 -19.66
CA HIS A 105 6.79 19.48 -20.27
C HIS A 105 6.91 20.67 -19.31
N ASP A 106 6.56 20.45 -18.05
CA ASP A 106 6.58 21.48 -17.00
C ASP A 106 7.97 21.69 -16.38
N ASN A 107 9.01 20.97 -16.90
CA ASN A 107 10.38 21.01 -16.39
C ASN A 107 10.50 20.64 -14.90
N ILE A 108 9.62 19.76 -14.42
CA ILE A 108 9.67 19.22 -13.07
C ILE A 108 10.63 18.02 -13.08
N ALA A 109 11.83 18.23 -12.52
CA ALA A 109 12.80 17.15 -12.37
C ALA A 109 12.34 16.20 -11.29
N PHE A 110 11.83 15.04 -11.66
CA PHE A 110 11.46 13.98 -10.73
C PHE A 110 12.19 12.68 -11.05
N GLN A 111 12.67 12.01 -10.02
CA GLN A 111 13.36 10.74 -10.09
C GLN A 111 13.01 9.92 -8.85
N GLY A 112 12.54 8.69 -9.06
CA GLY A 112 12.10 7.82 -7.96
C GLY A 112 10.81 7.08 -8.26
N VAL A 113 10.03 6.84 -7.22
CA VAL A 113 8.78 6.08 -7.28
C VAL A 113 7.59 7.02 -7.33
N ILE A 114 6.66 6.74 -8.23
CA ILE A 114 5.34 7.36 -8.25
C ILE A 114 4.32 6.26 -7.94
N PHE A 115 3.62 6.44 -6.86
CA PHE A 115 2.43 5.68 -6.51
C PHE A 115 1.21 6.45 -7.00
N PHE A 116 0.47 5.85 -7.90
CA PHE A 116 -0.80 6.34 -8.43
C PHE A 116 -1.93 5.71 -7.64
N GLY A 117 -2.63 6.49 -6.82
CA GLY A 117 -3.90 6.10 -6.24
C GLY A 117 -4.99 6.24 -7.30
N ILE A 118 -5.56 5.13 -7.73
CA ILE A 118 -6.51 5.07 -8.85
C ILE A 118 -7.83 4.50 -8.34
N ILE A 119 -8.95 5.08 -8.81
CA ILE A 119 -10.27 4.50 -8.66
C ILE A 119 -10.81 4.12 -10.04
N VAL A 120 -11.39 2.94 -10.14
CA VAL A 120 -11.98 2.40 -11.36
C VAL A 120 -13.48 2.32 -11.19
N ASN A 121 -14.21 3.07 -12.01
CA ASN A 121 -15.68 3.11 -11.94
C ASN A 121 -16.34 1.84 -12.52
N GLU A 122 -17.65 1.76 -12.46
CA GLU A 122 -18.44 0.63 -12.98
C GLU A 122 -18.32 0.40 -14.50
N HIS A 123 -17.87 1.43 -15.24
CA HIS A 123 -17.60 1.35 -16.69
C HIS A 123 -16.17 0.96 -17.02
N ASN A 124 -15.42 0.49 -16.04
CA ASN A 124 -14.01 0.10 -16.14
C ASN A 124 -13.09 1.27 -16.58
N GLN A 125 -13.45 2.51 -16.22
CA GLN A 125 -12.66 3.70 -16.49
C GLN A 125 -11.84 4.07 -15.26
N PRO A 126 -10.50 4.19 -15.40
CA PRO A 126 -9.64 4.60 -14.30
C PRO A 126 -9.60 6.13 -14.16
N TYR A 127 -9.64 6.59 -12.93
CA TYR A 127 -9.44 7.98 -12.53
C TYR A 127 -8.31 8.06 -11.52
N LEU A 128 -7.43 9.03 -11.70
CA LEU A 128 -6.38 9.31 -10.74
C LEU A 128 -6.96 10.08 -9.56
N LEU A 129 -6.78 9.53 -8.35
CA LEU A 129 -7.16 10.20 -7.10
C LEU A 129 -6.02 11.04 -6.54
N GLU A 130 -4.83 10.45 -6.46
CA GLU A 130 -3.67 11.11 -5.86
C GLU A 130 -2.35 10.55 -6.38
N TYR A 131 -1.30 11.34 -6.23
CA TYR A 131 0.08 10.91 -6.36
C TYR A 131 0.74 10.81 -4.98
N ASN A 132 1.51 9.76 -4.79
CA ASN A 132 2.48 9.67 -3.70
C ASN A 132 3.88 9.44 -4.30
N THR A 133 4.87 10.23 -3.86
CA THR A 133 6.26 10.15 -4.38
C THR A 133 7.13 9.22 -3.54
N ARG A 134 6.59 8.07 -3.20
CA ARG A 134 7.18 7.01 -2.38
C ARG A 134 6.49 5.68 -2.65
N PHE A 135 7.11 4.62 -2.16
CA PHE A 135 6.40 3.35 -2.07
C PHE A 135 5.20 3.42 -1.13
N GLY A 136 4.19 2.59 -1.38
CA GLY A 136 3.10 2.35 -0.46
C GLY A 136 3.53 1.43 0.70
N ASP A 137 2.92 1.59 1.83
CA ASP A 137 3.06 0.72 3.00
C ASP A 137 1.65 0.41 3.54
N PRO A 138 1.09 -0.81 3.25
CA PRO A 138 1.83 -2.06 3.04
C PRO A 138 1.90 -2.57 1.59
N GLU A 139 1.73 -1.78 0.56
CA GLU A 139 1.67 -2.24 -0.83
C GLU A 139 3.01 -2.80 -1.32
N ILE A 140 4.13 -2.11 -0.99
CA ILE A 140 5.44 -2.56 -1.47
C ILE A 140 5.81 -3.93 -0.90
N GLN A 141 5.35 -4.27 0.30
CA GLN A 141 5.62 -5.56 0.90
C GLN A 141 5.00 -6.69 0.05
N SER A 142 3.76 -6.52 -0.42
CA SER A 142 3.12 -7.51 -1.29
C SER A 142 3.71 -7.52 -2.71
N ILE A 143 4.05 -6.36 -3.26
CA ILE A 143 4.64 -6.25 -4.60
C ILE A 143 6.05 -6.84 -4.62
N SER A 144 6.88 -6.56 -3.60
CA SER A 144 8.30 -6.96 -3.58
C SER A 144 8.50 -8.48 -3.68
N LEU A 145 7.63 -9.28 -3.05
CA LEU A 145 7.72 -10.74 -3.16
C LEU A 145 7.37 -11.26 -4.56
N ARG A 146 6.75 -10.44 -5.40
CA ARG A 146 6.46 -10.77 -6.80
C ARG A 146 7.56 -10.33 -7.77
N ILE A 147 8.50 -9.50 -7.33
CA ILE A 147 9.65 -9.10 -8.15
C ILE A 147 10.64 -10.26 -8.19
N LYS A 148 10.97 -10.73 -9.40
CA LYS A 148 11.93 -11.81 -9.66
C LYS A 148 13.33 -11.29 -9.94
N SER A 149 13.41 -10.13 -10.60
CA SER A 149 14.69 -9.47 -10.89
C SER A 149 15.31 -8.86 -9.64
N ASP A 150 16.58 -8.53 -9.70
CA ASP A 150 17.28 -7.84 -8.60
C ASP A 150 16.72 -6.42 -8.40
N PHE A 151 15.96 -6.27 -7.32
CA PHE A 151 15.30 -5.01 -6.98
C PHE A 151 16.29 -3.89 -6.64
N LEU A 152 17.43 -4.24 -6.01
CA LEU A 152 18.47 -3.26 -5.71
C LEU A 152 19.09 -2.70 -7.00
N SER A 153 19.36 -3.55 -7.99
CA SER A 153 19.85 -3.12 -9.31
C SER A 153 18.86 -2.19 -10.01
N LEU A 154 17.55 -2.43 -9.89
CA LEU A 154 16.52 -1.54 -10.41
C LEU A 154 16.56 -0.17 -9.73
N LEU A 155 16.62 -0.12 -8.40
CA LEU A 155 16.72 1.13 -7.63
C LEU A 155 18.00 1.89 -7.97
N HIS A 156 19.13 1.19 -8.10
CA HIS A 156 20.41 1.78 -8.51
C HIS A 156 20.33 2.37 -9.92
N SER A 157 19.76 1.65 -10.87
CA SER A 157 19.59 2.13 -12.25
C SER A 157 18.70 3.37 -12.31
N THR A 158 17.65 3.41 -11.47
CA THR A 158 16.82 4.60 -11.30
C THR A 158 17.65 5.78 -10.78
N ALA A 159 18.40 5.57 -9.70
CA ALA A 159 19.20 6.61 -9.05
C ALA A 159 20.33 7.16 -9.93
N THR A 160 20.87 6.35 -10.83
CA THR A 160 21.98 6.72 -11.73
C THR A 160 21.52 7.12 -13.14
N LYS A 161 20.21 7.28 -13.38
CA LYS A 161 19.62 7.63 -14.68
C LYS A 161 19.97 6.65 -15.81
N ASN A 162 19.97 5.38 -15.46
CA ASN A 162 20.27 4.27 -16.37
C ASN A 162 19.08 3.31 -16.54
N LEU A 163 17.85 3.79 -16.27
CA LEU A 163 16.65 2.95 -16.26
C LEU A 163 16.35 2.32 -17.62
N LYS A 164 16.77 2.96 -18.73
CA LYS A 164 16.67 2.40 -20.09
C LYS A 164 17.41 1.07 -20.29
N TYR A 165 18.38 0.74 -19.42
CA TYR A 165 19.13 -0.53 -19.46
C TYR A 165 18.64 -1.50 -18.39
N ALA A 166 17.73 -1.09 -17.54
CA ALA A 166 17.14 -1.94 -16.52
C ALA A 166 15.95 -2.71 -17.10
N ASN A 167 15.68 -3.86 -16.51
CA ASN A 167 14.49 -4.64 -16.77
C ASN A 167 13.87 -5.06 -15.43
N ILE A 168 12.55 -5.17 -15.40
CA ILE A 168 11.83 -5.76 -14.29
C ILE A 168 11.15 -7.05 -14.76
N GLU A 169 11.45 -8.13 -14.07
CA GLU A 169 10.76 -9.40 -14.22
C GLU A 169 9.92 -9.65 -12.97
N LEU A 170 8.67 -10.01 -13.19
CA LEU A 170 7.76 -10.41 -12.12
C LEU A 170 7.51 -11.92 -12.19
N PHE A 171 7.19 -12.52 -11.07
CA PHE A 171 6.54 -13.82 -11.03
C PHE A 171 5.07 -13.64 -11.46
N GLU A 172 4.81 -13.60 -12.76
CA GLU A 172 3.50 -13.21 -13.33
C GLU A 172 2.35 -14.07 -12.84
N ASN A 173 2.57 -15.38 -12.72
CA ASN A 173 1.56 -16.34 -12.25
C ASN A 173 1.44 -16.40 -10.73
N LYS A 174 2.30 -15.69 -9.99
CA LYS A 174 2.23 -15.67 -8.54
C LYS A 174 1.39 -14.51 -8.02
N LYS A 175 0.70 -14.79 -6.93
CA LYS A 175 -0.09 -13.83 -6.14
C LYS A 175 0.63 -13.58 -4.82
N SER A 176 0.33 -12.47 -4.18
CA SER A 176 0.79 -12.24 -2.82
C SER A 176 -0.25 -11.53 -1.98
N ILE A 177 -0.22 -11.82 -0.69
CA ILE A 177 -1.03 -11.15 0.33
C ILE A 177 -0.11 -10.65 1.43
N CYS A 178 -0.28 -9.39 1.80
CA CYS A 178 0.30 -8.80 2.99
C CYS A 178 -0.79 -8.63 4.05
N LEU A 179 -0.56 -9.15 5.25
CA LEU A 179 -1.41 -8.96 6.42
C LEU A 179 -0.67 -8.12 7.46
N ILE A 180 -1.31 -7.07 7.94
CA ILE A 180 -0.77 -6.22 9.00
C ILE A 180 -1.21 -6.75 10.36
N LEU A 181 -0.22 -7.04 11.21
CA LEU A 181 -0.44 -7.23 12.63
C LEU A 181 -0.28 -5.88 13.34
N ALA A 182 -1.36 -5.38 13.89
CA ALA A 182 -1.44 -4.10 14.58
C ALA A 182 -1.62 -4.28 16.09
N THR A 183 -1.43 -3.22 16.85
CA THR A 183 -1.79 -3.17 18.27
C THR A 183 -3.25 -2.75 18.39
N LYS A 184 -4.02 -3.45 19.20
CA LYS A 184 -5.42 -3.12 19.49
C LYS A 184 -5.56 -1.69 19.98
N GLY A 185 -6.49 -0.96 19.38
CA GLY A 185 -6.69 0.49 19.58
C GLY A 185 -6.25 1.33 18.38
N TYR A 186 -5.33 0.84 17.53
CA TYR A 186 -4.92 1.51 16.29
C TYR A 186 -6.14 1.75 15.37
N PRO A 187 -6.29 2.93 14.72
CA PRO A 187 -5.35 4.07 14.62
C PRO A 187 -5.47 5.10 15.76
N GLY A 188 -6.32 4.86 16.79
CA GLY A 188 -6.41 5.69 17.98
C GLY A 188 -5.30 5.40 18.99
N ASP A 189 -5.59 5.49 20.27
CA ASP A 189 -4.64 5.20 21.34
C ASP A 189 -4.42 3.70 21.50
N TYR A 190 -3.17 3.30 21.64
CA TYR A 190 -2.74 1.91 21.78
C TYR A 190 -1.55 1.77 22.74
N PRO A 191 -1.45 0.64 23.46
CA PRO A 191 -0.29 0.34 24.31
C PRO A 191 0.95 0.04 23.47
N LYS A 192 2.12 0.25 24.07
CA LYS A 192 3.44 -0.03 23.49
C LYS A 192 4.27 -0.88 24.44
N ASN A 193 5.39 -1.38 23.95
CA ASN A 193 6.39 -2.13 24.74
C ASN A 193 5.88 -3.48 25.27
N THR A 194 4.99 -4.14 24.52
CA THR A 194 4.59 -5.52 24.80
C THR A 194 5.49 -6.49 24.04
N GLU A 195 6.01 -7.51 24.72
CA GLU A 195 6.88 -8.54 24.13
C GLU A 195 6.11 -9.35 23.08
N ILE A 196 6.68 -9.46 21.88
CA ILE A 196 6.19 -10.29 20.78
C ILE A 196 6.84 -11.67 20.89
N ARG A 197 6.01 -12.71 21.03
CA ARG A 197 6.43 -14.09 21.25
C ARG A 197 6.40 -14.89 19.94
N ASN A 198 7.10 -16.02 19.95
CA ASN A 198 7.12 -17.05 18.90
C ASN A 198 7.67 -16.56 17.54
N LEU A 199 8.10 -15.31 17.44
CA LEU A 199 8.65 -14.76 16.19
C LEU A 199 9.92 -15.52 15.74
N SER A 200 10.72 -16.04 16.66
CA SER A 200 11.93 -16.83 16.39
C SER A 200 11.65 -18.21 15.80
N GLU A 201 10.42 -18.72 15.90
CA GLU A 201 10.00 -19.99 15.29
C GLU A 201 9.81 -19.87 13.78
N LEU A 202 9.66 -18.64 13.29
CA LEU A 202 9.40 -18.33 11.90
C LEU A 202 10.68 -17.83 11.22
N LYS A 203 11.05 -18.49 10.11
CA LYS A 203 12.20 -18.08 9.31
C LYS A 203 11.71 -17.64 7.94
N ASN A 204 12.04 -16.42 7.57
CA ASN A 204 11.79 -15.91 6.22
C ASN A 204 12.38 -16.86 5.17
N ASN A 205 11.67 -17.02 4.07
CA ASN A 205 12.07 -17.84 2.92
C ASN A 205 11.49 -17.23 1.62
N ASP A 206 11.64 -17.93 0.50
CA ASP A 206 11.18 -17.42 -0.80
C ASP A 206 9.65 -17.32 -0.92
N GLU A 207 8.88 -17.96 -0.04
CA GLU A 207 7.42 -17.96 -0.07
C GLU A 207 6.81 -16.95 0.89
N PHE A 208 7.46 -16.67 2.02
CA PHE A 208 6.98 -15.66 2.96
C PHE A 208 8.08 -14.86 3.63
N TYR A 209 7.72 -13.63 3.98
CA TYR A 209 8.55 -12.70 4.74
C TYR A 209 7.76 -12.03 5.86
N ILE A 210 8.43 -11.79 6.98
CA ILE A 210 7.92 -10.97 8.07
C ILE A 210 8.76 -9.71 8.11
N PHE A 211 8.12 -8.57 7.81
CA PHE A 211 8.76 -7.26 7.89
C PHE A 211 8.43 -6.61 9.24
N HIS A 212 9.44 -6.04 9.85
CA HIS A 212 9.30 -5.23 11.05
C HIS A 212 8.90 -3.80 10.66
N ALA A 213 7.76 -3.34 11.18
CA ALA A 213 7.34 -1.94 11.09
C ALA A 213 7.65 -1.24 12.43
N ALA A 214 6.65 -1.09 13.30
CA ALA A 214 6.88 -0.47 14.60
C ALA A 214 7.24 -1.52 15.65
N THR A 215 8.45 -2.01 15.59
CA THR A 215 9.04 -2.93 16.59
C THR A 215 10.30 -2.34 17.19
N LYS A 216 10.71 -2.88 18.34
CA LYS A 216 11.98 -2.54 18.96
C LYS A 216 12.62 -3.77 19.60
N LEU A 217 13.94 -3.85 19.51
CA LEU A 217 14.72 -4.93 20.10
C LEU A 217 15.27 -4.48 21.48
N ILE A 218 14.97 -5.24 22.54
CA ILE A 218 15.49 -5.01 23.89
C ILE A 218 15.95 -6.35 24.45
N ASN A 219 17.20 -6.46 24.85
CA ASN A 219 17.77 -7.68 25.45
C ASN A 219 17.45 -8.95 24.61
N ASN A 220 17.65 -8.90 23.31
CA ASN A 220 17.35 -9.95 22.33
C ASN A 220 15.87 -10.38 22.25
N LYS A 221 14.94 -9.57 22.75
CA LYS A 221 13.51 -9.76 22.63
C LYS A 221 12.89 -8.65 21.82
N VAL A 222 11.91 -8.99 21.00
CA VAL A 222 11.19 -8.03 20.14
C VAL A 222 9.93 -7.55 20.85
N PHE A 223 9.71 -6.24 20.83
CA PHE A 223 8.56 -5.59 21.47
C PHE A 223 7.77 -4.77 20.43
N SER A 224 6.45 -4.66 20.62
CA SER A 224 5.63 -3.72 19.91
C SER A 224 5.98 -2.28 20.30
N ASN A 225 6.05 -1.36 19.33
CA ASN A 225 6.41 0.05 19.58
C ASN A 225 5.54 1.03 18.77
N GLY A 226 4.42 0.59 18.22
CA GLY A 226 3.53 1.43 17.43
C GLY A 226 2.22 0.75 17.07
N GLY A 227 1.45 1.39 16.21
CA GLY A 227 0.15 0.92 15.77
C GLY A 227 0.25 -0.28 14.85
N ARG A 228 0.86 -0.14 13.67
CA ARG A 228 1.20 -1.26 12.78
C ARG A 228 2.56 -1.81 13.20
N VAL A 229 2.62 -3.07 13.58
CA VAL A 229 3.78 -3.66 14.26
C VAL A 229 4.59 -4.57 13.34
N LEU A 230 3.92 -5.50 12.66
CA LEU A 230 4.53 -6.44 11.73
C LEU A 230 3.68 -6.52 10.45
N SER A 231 4.35 -6.80 9.33
CA SER A 231 3.73 -7.14 8.07
C SER A 231 4.12 -8.56 7.70
N ILE A 232 3.16 -9.47 7.62
CA ILE A 232 3.38 -10.83 7.13
C ILE A 232 3.01 -10.84 5.65
N VAL A 233 3.93 -11.25 4.80
CA VAL A 233 3.70 -11.34 3.36
C VAL A 233 3.92 -12.76 2.90
N VAL A 234 2.96 -13.26 2.12
CA VAL A 234 3.03 -14.60 1.51
C VAL A 234 2.88 -14.47 0.00
N ARG A 235 3.68 -15.24 -0.73
CA ARG A 235 3.56 -15.45 -2.17
C ARG A 235 3.17 -16.89 -2.46
N GLY A 236 2.18 -17.09 -3.32
CA GLY A 236 1.68 -18.42 -3.72
C GLY A 236 1.13 -18.42 -5.14
N ASP A 237 0.55 -19.53 -5.56
CA ASP A 237 0.00 -19.68 -6.91
C ASP A 237 -1.38 -19.00 -7.08
N ASN A 238 -2.11 -18.85 -5.98
CA ASN A 238 -3.40 -18.17 -5.96
C ASN A 238 -3.63 -17.45 -4.63
N TYR A 239 -4.62 -16.57 -4.60
CA TYR A 239 -4.92 -15.77 -3.41
C TYR A 239 -5.40 -16.60 -2.23
N LEU A 240 -6.15 -17.71 -2.47
CA LEU A 240 -6.64 -18.56 -1.38
C LEU A 240 -5.50 -19.24 -0.63
N GLU A 241 -4.52 -19.76 -1.37
CA GLU A 241 -3.29 -20.31 -0.79
C GLU A 241 -2.53 -19.26 0.03
N CYS A 242 -2.28 -18.08 -0.55
CA CYS A 242 -1.63 -16.98 0.16
C CYS A 242 -2.39 -16.59 1.43
N ARG A 243 -3.72 -16.51 1.33
CA ARG A 243 -4.58 -16.17 2.46
C ARG A 243 -4.49 -17.20 3.58
N ASN A 244 -4.64 -18.46 3.27
CA ASN A 244 -4.56 -19.52 4.28
C ASN A 244 -3.21 -19.47 5.00
N LYS A 245 -2.14 -19.34 4.24
CA LYS A 245 -0.78 -19.33 4.79
C LYS A 245 -0.47 -18.09 5.62
N VAL A 246 -0.93 -16.90 5.20
CA VAL A 246 -0.66 -15.66 5.97
C VAL A 246 -1.37 -15.68 7.33
N TYR A 247 -2.58 -16.25 7.42
CA TYR A 247 -3.28 -16.40 8.68
C TYR A 247 -2.68 -17.49 9.58
N GLU A 248 -2.26 -18.62 8.99
CA GLU A 248 -1.51 -19.66 9.73
C GLU A 248 -0.27 -19.05 10.42
N ILE A 249 0.50 -18.23 9.70
CA ILE A 249 1.68 -17.55 10.26
C ILE A 249 1.27 -16.52 11.32
N ALA A 250 0.20 -15.76 11.07
CA ALA A 250 -0.30 -14.78 12.03
C ALA A 250 -0.73 -15.38 13.37
N ASP A 251 -1.26 -16.60 13.35
CA ASP A 251 -1.72 -17.31 14.55
C ASP A 251 -0.55 -17.80 15.43
N ILE A 252 0.63 -18.06 14.83
CA ILE A 252 1.84 -18.43 15.58
C ILE A 252 2.38 -17.25 16.38
N ILE A 253 2.39 -16.04 15.79
CA ILE A 253 2.91 -14.84 16.43
C ILE A 253 1.94 -14.37 17.51
N ASP A 254 2.44 -14.10 18.73
CA ASP A 254 1.58 -13.77 19.86
C ASP A 254 2.06 -12.56 20.68
N TRP A 255 1.12 -11.69 21.03
CA TRP A 255 1.19 -10.71 22.12
C TRP A 255 -0.24 -10.29 22.50
N PRO A 256 -0.51 -9.86 23.76
CA PRO A 256 -1.88 -9.66 24.28
C PRO A 256 -2.76 -8.72 23.47
N GLU A 257 -2.16 -7.67 22.90
CA GLU A 257 -2.89 -6.65 22.16
C GLU A 257 -2.81 -6.85 20.64
N LYS A 258 -2.42 -8.03 20.18
CA LYS A 258 -2.39 -8.34 18.74
C LYS A 258 -3.79 -8.17 18.13
N TYR A 259 -3.83 -7.43 17.04
CA TYR A 259 -5.03 -7.23 16.23
C TYR A 259 -4.70 -7.33 14.74
N TYR A 260 -5.55 -7.94 13.98
CA TYR A 260 -5.50 -7.96 12.51
C TYR A 260 -6.91 -8.20 11.95
N ARG A 261 -7.13 -7.79 10.72
CA ARG A 261 -8.36 -8.10 9.99
C ARG A 261 -8.37 -9.56 9.55
N SER A 262 -9.49 -10.24 9.71
CA SER A 262 -9.67 -11.64 9.29
C SER A 262 -10.20 -11.80 7.85
N ASP A 263 -10.49 -10.68 7.17
CA ASP A 263 -11.12 -10.66 5.85
C ASP A 263 -10.20 -10.23 4.70
N ILE A 264 -8.89 -10.01 4.95
CA ILE A 264 -7.95 -9.69 3.89
C ILE A 264 -7.90 -10.85 2.89
N GLY A 265 -8.21 -10.54 1.62
CA GLY A 265 -8.25 -11.55 0.56
C GLY A 265 -9.44 -12.52 0.62
N ALA A 266 -10.54 -12.19 1.32
CA ALA A 266 -11.68 -13.09 1.45
C ALA A 266 -12.61 -13.11 0.23
N ASN A 267 -12.73 -12.00 -0.48
CA ASN A 267 -13.69 -11.80 -1.55
C ASN A 267 -13.00 -11.51 -2.89
N ILE A 268 -12.12 -12.44 -3.31
CA ILE A 268 -11.35 -12.34 -4.55
C ILE A 268 -11.78 -13.42 -5.52
#